data_0070186518d1506e5672ae5f4cf22d90
#
_entry.id   0070186518d1506e5672ae5f4cf22d90
#
_cell.length_a   1.000
_cell.length_b   1.000
_cell.length_c   1.000
_cell.angle_alpha   90.00
_cell.angle_beta   90.00
_cell.angle_gamma   90.00
#
_symmetry.space_group_name_H-M   'P 1'
#
loop_
_entity.id
_entity.type
_entity.pdbx_description
1 polymer ?
#
loop_
_entity_poly.entity_id
_entity_poly.type
_entity_poly.pdbx_seq_one_letter_code
_entity_poly.pdbx_strand_id
1 'polypeptide(L)'
;ITRALRYFLSHIAPSSDELYLLGDIFEAWIGDDFADPVLKEIQPYFEALRRSGTSIYLMHGNRDFLLGKKSAGKLSAELLPEQIKIELPKRGTALLMHGDELCMDDAPYQAFRNQVRDPAWQQEFLAKSIEERLAIARQIRDESQQQNSNKEDYIMDVNVGFCEELLKREECQTLIHGHTHRPSIHTNINGNDSLTRVVLGDWSSSGYYLLSNKKEFTLSKFEPPEDYA
;
A
#
# COMPACT_ATOMS: atom_id res chain seq x y z
N ILE A 1 0.56 13.35 -6.55
CA ILE A 1 1.15 12.14 -5.93
C ILE A 1 2.63 12.04 -6.28
N THR A 2 3.01 12.00 -7.55
CA THR A 2 4.40 11.78 -8.00
C THR A 2 5.39 12.79 -7.41
N ARG A 3 5.02 14.09 -7.33
CA ARG A 3 5.83 15.13 -6.71
C ARG A 3 6.11 14.84 -5.23
N ALA A 4 5.08 14.46 -4.46
CA ALA A 4 5.23 14.09 -3.05
C ALA A 4 6.12 12.85 -2.89
N LEU A 5 5.95 11.83 -3.75
CA LEU A 5 6.77 10.62 -3.74
C LEU A 5 8.24 10.92 -4.04
N ARG A 6 8.54 11.73 -5.06
CA ARG A 6 9.91 12.14 -5.38
C ARG A 6 10.57 12.88 -4.21
N TYR A 7 9.84 13.80 -3.58
CA TYR A 7 10.34 14.53 -2.40
C TYR A 7 10.65 13.57 -1.25
N PHE A 8 9.73 12.68 -0.94
CA PHE A 8 9.90 11.68 0.12
C PHE A 8 11.13 10.80 -0.11
N LEU A 9 11.26 10.24 -1.31
CA LEU A 9 12.39 9.37 -1.68
C LEU A 9 13.73 10.09 -1.64
N SER A 10 13.75 11.41 -1.87
CA SER A 10 14.98 12.20 -1.91
C SER A 10 15.39 12.79 -0.56
N HIS A 11 14.43 13.11 0.31
CA HIS A 11 14.69 13.93 1.50
C HIS A 11 14.33 13.26 2.83
N ILE A 12 13.38 12.32 2.82
CA ILE A 12 12.90 11.69 4.06
C ILE A 12 13.42 10.25 4.14
N ALA A 13 13.17 9.45 3.13
CA ALA A 13 13.52 8.03 3.11
C ALA A 13 15.03 7.73 3.21
N PRO A 14 15.98 8.57 2.74
CA PRO A 14 17.42 8.28 2.83
C PRO A 14 17.98 8.14 4.24
N SER A 15 17.23 8.57 5.26
CA SER A 15 17.61 8.39 6.67
C SER A 15 17.24 7.01 7.25
N SER A 16 16.61 6.15 6.47
CA SER A 16 16.08 4.85 6.92
C SER A 16 16.88 3.69 6.34
N ASP A 17 17.05 2.63 7.13
CA ASP A 17 17.68 1.38 6.68
C ASP A 17 16.75 0.59 5.74
N GLU A 18 15.45 0.67 5.99
CA GLU A 18 14.41 -0.06 5.26
C GLU A 18 13.22 0.85 4.94
N LEU A 19 12.67 0.69 3.75
CA LEU A 19 11.43 1.32 3.29
C LEU A 19 10.43 0.25 2.86
N TYR A 20 9.26 0.25 3.50
CA TYR A 20 8.12 -0.61 3.16
C TYR A 20 7.03 0.21 2.48
N LEU A 21 6.71 -0.14 1.25
CA LEU A 21 5.64 0.45 0.45
C LEU A 21 4.43 -0.50 0.48
N LEU A 22 3.34 -0.07 1.10
CA LEU A 22 2.18 -0.93 1.36
C LEU A 22 1.14 -0.92 0.22
N GLY A 23 1.60 -0.82 -1.03
CA GLY A 23 0.75 -0.87 -2.22
C GLY A 23 0.17 0.46 -2.67
N ASP A 24 -0.56 0.42 -3.78
CA ASP A 24 -1.19 1.57 -4.42
C ASP A 24 -0.19 2.69 -4.81
N ILE A 25 1.02 2.30 -5.25
CA ILE A 25 2.02 3.23 -5.79
C ILE A 25 1.55 3.79 -7.14
N PHE A 26 0.80 2.99 -7.87
CA PHE A 26 0.22 3.33 -9.17
C PHE A 26 -1.30 3.38 -9.10
N GLU A 27 -1.91 4.28 -9.87
CA GLU A 27 -3.38 4.41 -9.97
C GLU A 27 -4.05 3.20 -10.63
N ALA A 28 -3.34 2.51 -11.50
CA ALA A 28 -3.67 1.22 -12.07
C ALA A 28 -2.42 0.59 -12.64
N TRP A 29 -2.26 -0.72 -12.47
CA TRP A 29 -1.17 -1.48 -13.10
C TRP A 29 -1.78 -2.58 -13.97
N ILE A 30 -1.43 -2.57 -15.26
CA ILE A 30 -2.03 -3.47 -16.25
C ILE A 30 -1.07 -4.57 -16.76
N GLY A 31 0.10 -4.68 -16.12
CA GLY A 31 1.12 -5.68 -16.46
C GLY A 31 2.51 -5.07 -16.70
N ASP A 32 3.54 -5.88 -16.52
CA ASP A 32 4.96 -5.47 -16.60
C ASP A 32 5.47 -5.23 -18.03
N ASP A 33 4.68 -5.54 -19.02
CA ASP A 33 4.92 -5.27 -20.46
C ASP A 33 4.45 -3.87 -20.88
N PHE A 34 3.67 -3.19 -20.03
CA PHE A 34 3.26 -1.81 -20.24
C PHE A 34 4.37 -0.83 -19.82
N ALA A 35 4.66 0.12 -20.69
CA ALA A 35 5.65 1.18 -20.40
C ALA A 35 4.99 2.34 -19.66
N ASP A 36 4.72 2.14 -18.36
CA ASP A 36 4.09 3.15 -17.51
C ASP A 36 4.97 4.41 -17.38
N PRO A 37 4.46 5.61 -17.70
CA PRO A 37 5.23 6.86 -17.64
C PRO A 37 5.61 7.24 -16.20
N VAL A 38 4.76 6.93 -15.22
CA VAL A 38 5.02 7.20 -13.79
C VAL A 38 6.18 6.35 -13.30
N LEU A 39 6.21 5.04 -13.67
CA LEU A 39 7.34 4.18 -13.34
C LEU A 39 8.66 4.77 -13.85
N LYS A 40 8.68 5.23 -15.10
CA LYS A 40 9.87 5.82 -15.71
C LYS A 40 10.31 7.09 -14.97
N GLU A 41 9.37 7.91 -14.53
CA GLU A 41 9.63 9.15 -13.80
C GLU A 41 10.20 8.89 -12.41
N ILE A 42 9.67 7.91 -11.66
CA ILE A 42 10.07 7.66 -10.28
C ILE A 42 11.30 6.74 -10.15
N GLN A 43 11.58 5.91 -11.13
CA GLN A 43 12.67 4.93 -11.10
C GLN A 43 14.03 5.53 -10.66
N PRO A 44 14.50 6.68 -11.17
CA PRO A 44 15.80 7.25 -10.76
C PRO A 44 15.90 7.57 -9.27
N TYR A 45 14.77 7.92 -8.64
CA TYR A 45 14.69 8.24 -7.20
C TYR A 45 14.81 6.97 -6.35
N PHE A 46 14.17 5.90 -6.76
CA PHE A 46 14.31 4.58 -6.12
C PHE A 46 15.74 4.04 -6.24
N GLU A 47 16.35 4.17 -7.42
CA GLU A 47 17.74 3.77 -7.63
C GLU A 47 18.70 4.59 -6.77
N ALA A 48 18.47 5.91 -6.63
CA ALA A 48 19.26 6.77 -5.76
C ALA A 48 19.12 6.37 -4.29
N LEU A 49 17.89 6.11 -3.84
CA LEU A 49 17.61 5.64 -2.48
C LEU A 49 18.28 4.28 -2.21
N ARG A 50 18.23 3.34 -3.15
CA ARG A 50 18.91 2.05 -3.01
C ARG A 50 20.44 2.21 -2.90
N ARG A 51 21.03 3.12 -3.69
CA ARG A 51 22.46 3.44 -3.62
C ARG A 51 22.88 4.10 -2.30
N SER A 52 21.97 4.81 -1.62
CA SER A 52 22.25 5.36 -0.28
C SER A 52 22.24 4.31 0.84
N GLY A 53 21.88 3.06 0.54
CA GLY A 53 21.91 1.93 1.47
C GLY A 53 20.56 1.46 1.95
N THR A 54 19.47 2.16 1.64
CA THR A 54 18.10 1.78 2.04
C THR A 54 17.65 0.52 1.30
N SER A 55 17.19 -0.49 2.01
CA SER A 55 16.49 -1.65 1.43
C SER A 55 15.04 -1.27 1.15
N ILE A 56 14.53 -1.63 -0.03
CA ILE A 56 13.20 -1.21 -0.49
C ILE A 56 12.34 -2.45 -0.70
N TYR A 57 11.18 -2.45 -0.06
CA TYR A 57 10.18 -3.52 -0.08
C TYR A 57 8.85 -2.98 -0.58
N LEU A 58 8.20 -3.71 -1.46
CA LEU A 58 6.92 -3.33 -2.07
C LEU A 58 5.92 -4.48 -1.94
N MET A 59 4.74 -4.22 -1.46
CA MET A 59 3.61 -5.14 -1.56
C MET A 59 2.53 -4.59 -2.50
N HIS A 60 1.65 -5.46 -2.94
CA HIS A 60 0.54 -5.07 -3.79
C HIS A 60 -0.54 -4.31 -3.02
N GLY A 61 -1.06 -3.25 -3.63
CA GLY A 61 -2.35 -2.67 -3.28
C GLY A 61 -3.48 -3.20 -4.16
N ASN A 62 -4.64 -2.61 -4.04
CA ASN A 62 -5.79 -2.98 -4.85
C ASN A 62 -5.78 -2.35 -6.26
N ARG A 63 -4.90 -1.38 -6.51
CA ARG A 63 -4.73 -0.72 -7.81
C ARG A 63 -3.57 -1.29 -8.64
N ASP A 64 -2.56 -1.81 -7.97
CA ASP A 64 -1.31 -2.27 -8.59
C ASP A 64 -0.99 -3.76 -8.36
N PHE A 65 -2.02 -4.57 -8.12
CA PHE A 65 -1.90 -6.02 -7.82
C PHE A 65 -1.32 -6.86 -8.97
N LEU A 66 -1.25 -6.34 -10.18
CA LEU A 66 -0.61 -6.98 -11.33
C LEU A 66 0.87 -6.58 -11.52
N LEU A 67 1.42 -5.76 -10.61
CA LEU A 67 2.81 -5.37 -10.65
C LEU A 67 3.69 -6.59 -10.36
N GLY A 68 4.49 -6.97 -11.34
CA GLY A 68 5.34 -8.15 -11.26
C GLY A 68 6.76 -7.85 -10.82
N LYS A 69 7.55 -8.91 -10.67
CA LYS A 69 8.96 -8.85 -10.25
C LYS A 69 9.83 -8.00 -11.18
N LYS A 70 9.51 -7.94 -12.48
CA LYS A 70 10.28 -7.15 -13.45
C LYS A 70 10.16 -5.65 -13.16
N SER A 71 8.97 -5.19 -12.84
CA SER A 71 8.71 -3.77 -12.54
C SER A 71 9.12 -3.40 -11.12
N ALA A 72 8.93 -4.28 -10.14
CA ALA A 72 9.52 -4.12 -8.80
C ALA A 72 11.06 -4.00 -8.88
N GLY A 73 11.72 -4.82 -9.70
CA GLY A 73 13.15 -4.74 -9.94
C GLY A 73 13.62 -3.40 -10.54
N LYS A 74 12.82 -2.79 -11.44
CA LYS A 74 13.10 -1.42 -11.94
C LYS A 74 13.04 -0.37 -10.83
N LEU A 75 12.20 -0.58 -9.82
CA LEU A 75 12.13 0.25 -8.62
C LEU A 75 13.19 -0.16 -7.57
N SER A 76 14.13 -1.05 -7.91
CA SER A 76 15.10 -1.59 -6.95
C SER A 76 14.48 -2.18 -5.68
N ALA A 77 13.22 -2.60 -5.77
CA ALA A 77 12.40 -3.10 -4.67
C ALA A 77 12.24 -4.62 -4.73
N GLU A 78 12.21 -5.23 -3.55
CA GLU A 78 11.78 -6.62 -3.39
C GLU A 78 10.25 -6.67 -3.29
N LEU A 79 9.61 -7.52 -4.11
CA LEU A 79 8.17 -7.71 -4.06
C LEU A 79 7.82 -8.69 -2.95
N LEU A 80 7.06 -8.18 -1.98
CA LEU A 80 6.59 -8.93 -0.82
C LEU A 80 5.27 -9.66 -1.08
N PRO A 81 4.94 -10.69 -0.26
CA PRO A 81 3.59 -11.24 -0.22
C PRO A 81 2.57 -10.20 0.30
N GLU A 82 1.28 -10.53 0.24
CA GLU A 82 0.18 -9.64 0.69
C GLU A 82 0.24 -9.31 2.19
N GLN A 83 0.84 -10.18 2.98
CA GLN A 83 1.08 -10.01 4.41
C GLN A 83 2.52 -10.39 4.76
N ILE A 84 3.17 -9.61 5.62
CA ILE A 84 4.50 -9.93 6.13
C ILE A 84 4.64 -9.53 7.60
N LYS A 85 5.34 -10.33 8.37
CA LYS A 85 5.71 -10.01 9.76
C LYS A 85 7.09 -9.39 9.78
N ILE A 86 7.23 -8.30 10.52
CA ILE A 86 8.51 -7.64 10.78
C ILE A 86 8.69 -7.38 12.26
N GLU A 87 9.94 -7.31 12.70
CA GLU A 87 10.26 -6.91 14.07
C GLU A 87 10.40 -5.40 14.18
N LEU A 88 9.54 -4.78 15.00
CA LEU A 88 9.64 -3.36 15.31
C LEU A 88 10.53 -3.13 16.54
N PRO A 89 11.50 -2.20 16.47
CA PRO A 89 12.34 -1.89 17.62
C PRO A 89 11.54 -1.52 18.86
N LYS A 90 11.69 -2.30 19.95
CA LYS A 90 10.99 -2.14 21.26
C LYS A 90 9.47 -2.32 21.22
N ARG A 91 8.89 -2.85 20.14
CA ARG A 91 7.42 -2.98 20.00
C ARG A 91 7.00 -4.41 19.60
N GLY A 92 7.96 -5.33 19.47
CA GLY A 92 7.67 -6.71 19.06
C GLY A 92 7.28 -6.83 17.59
N THR A 93 6.59 -7.90 17.27
CA THR A 93 6.25 -8.25 15.90
C THR A 93 5.06 -7.44 15.39
N ALA A 94 5.21 -6.86 14.23
CA ALA A 94 4.13 -6.20 13.49
C ALA A 94 3.76 -6.98 12.23
N LEU A 95 2.48 -6.97 11.91
CA LEU A 95 1.93 -7.44 10.63
C LEU A 95 1.76 -6.24 9.70
N LEU A 96 2.41 -6.28 8.54
CA LEU A 96 2.26 -5.30 7.47
C LEU A 96 1.39 -5.87 6.38
N MET A 97 0.46 -5.08 5.86
CA MET A 97 -0.40 -5.41 4.74
C MET A 97 -0.95 -4.16 4.05
N HIS A 98 -1.50 -4.30 2.84
CA HIS A 98 -2.17 -3.17 2.20
C HIS A 98 -3.41 -2.73 2.98
N GLY A 99 -4.28 -3.66 3.35
CA GLY A 99 -5.43 -3.41 4.21
C GLY A 99 -6.80 -3.55 3.53
N ASP A 100 -6.86 -3.77 2.24
CA ASP A 100 -8.10 -3.96 1.49
C ASP A 100 -8.89 -5.21 1.91
N GLU A 101 -8.22 -6.26 2.35
CA GLU A 101 -8.86 -7.47 2.89
C GLU A 101 -9.46 -7.28 4.29
N LEU A 102 -9.13 -6.18 4.99
CA LEU A 102 -9.71 -5.86 6.30
C LEU A 102 -11.13 -5.29 6.21
N CYS A 103 -11.54 -4.80 5.04
CA CYS A 103 -12.86 -4.23 4.78
C CYS A 103 -13.89 -5.37 4.52
N MET A 104 -14.06 -6.25 5.51
CA MET A 104 -14.88 -7.47 5.39
C MET A 104 -16.37 -7.18 5.20
N ASP A 105 -16.84 -6.02 5.66
CA ASP A 105 -18.24 -5.62 5.57
C ASP A 105 -18.64 -5.17 4.15
N ASP A 106 -17.65 -4.90 3.28
CA ASP A 106 -17.84 -4.64 1.86
C ASP A 106 -17.84 -5.93 1.03
N ALA A 107 -18.88 -6.74 1.18
CA ALA A 107 -18.97 -8.04 0.51
C ALA A 107 -18.84 -7.97 -1.04
N PRO A 108 -19.41 -6.97 -1.75
CA PRO A 108 -19.18 -6.81 -3.18
C PRO A 108 -17.70 -6.56 -3.53
N TYR A 109 -17.02 -5.72 -2.75
CA TYR A 109 -15.60 -5.48 -2.94
C TYR A 109 -14.76 -6.73 -2.68
N GLN A 110 -15.03 -7.48 -1.60
CA GLN A 110 -14.31 -8.72 -1.30
C GLN A 110 -14.50 -9.80 -2.40
N ALA A 111 -15.70 -9.90 -2.98
CA ALA A 111 -15.95 -10.78 -4.11
C ALA A 111 -15.11 -10.37 -5.34
N PHE A 112 -15.08 -9.08 -5.68
CA PHE A 112 -14.24 -8.54 -6.75
C PHE A 112 -12.74 -8.77 -6.46
N ARG A 113 -12.27 -8.49 -5.24
CA ARG A 113 -10.89 -8.73 -4.83
C ARG A 113 -10.49 -10.20 -5.07
N ASN A 114 -11.30 -11.14 -4.60
CA ASN A 114 -11.05 -12.56 -4.78
C ASN A 114 -10.97 -12.95 -6.28
N GLN A 115 -11.85 -12.38 -7.10
CA GLN A 115 -11.84 -12.64 -8.54
C GLN A 115 -10.54 -12.13 -9.19
N VAL A 116 -10.12 -10.89 -8.96
CA VAL A 116 -8.96 -10.30 -9.63
C VAL A 116 -7.62 -10.79 -9.08
N ARG A 117 -7.61 -11.39 -7.88
CA ARG A 117 -6.44 -12.05 -7.30
C ARG A 117 -6.31 -13.51 -7.73
N ASP A 118 -7.33 -14.07 -8.38
CA ASP A 118 -7.27 -15.43 -8.93
C ASP A 118 -6.22 -15.51 -10.06
N PRO A 119 -5.27 -16.46 -10.00
CA PRO A 119 -4.22 -16.59 -11.00
C PRO A 119 -4.74 -16.83 -12.42
N ALA A 120 -5.87 -17.54 -12.59
CA ALA A 120 -6.44 -17.80 -13.90
C ALA A 120 -7.02 -16.51 -14.49
N TRP A 121 -7.71 -15.69 -13.68
CA TRP A 121 -8.20 -14.38 -14.11
C TRP A 121 -7.03 -13.46 -14.52
N GLN A 122 -5.96 -13.42 -13.73
CA GLN A 122 -4.77 -12.61 -14.02
C GLN A 122 -4.09 -13.05 -15.33
N GLN A 123 -3.98 -14.34 -15.54
CA GLN A 123 -3.41 -14.88 -16.78
C GLN A 123 -4.27 -14.51 -18.01
N GLU A 124 -5.59 -14.65 -17.91
CA GLU A 124 -6.52 -14.25 -18.97
C GLU A 124 -6.45 -12.74 -19.26
N PHE A 125 -6.42 -11.93 -18.21
CA PHE A 125 -6.31 -10.48 -18.34
C PHE A 125 -4.99 -10.09 -19.02
N LEU A 126 -3.86 -10.64 -18.58
CA LEU A 126 -2.53 -10.33 -19.13
C LEU A 126 -2.33 -10.86 -20.56
N ALA A 127 -3.12 -11.82 -21.01
CA ALA A 127 -3.11 -12.30 -22.41
C ALA A 127 -3.80 -11.34 -23.40
N LYS A 128 -4.57 -10.35 -22.90
CA LYS A 128 -5.24 -9.35 -23.74
C LYS A 128 -4.24 -8.29 -24.24
N SER A 129 -4.60 -7.57 -25.29
CA SER A 129 -3.82 -6.43 -25.77
C SER A 129 -3.75 -5.31 -24.70
N ILE A 130 -2.74 -4.44 -24.82
CA ILE A 130 -2.60 -3.29 -23.90
C ILE A 130 -3.84 -2.38 -23.95
N GLU A 131 -4.42 -2.16 -25.13
CA GLU A 131 -5.62 -1.35 -25.33
C GLU A 131 -6.82 -1.94 -24.59
N GLU A 132 -7.03 -3.26 -24.71
CA GLU A 132 -8.11 -3.95 -24.00
C GLU A 132 -7.92 -3.88 -22.48
N ARG A 133 -6.69 -4.13 -22.00
CA ARG A 133 -6.38 -4.04 -20.57
C ARG A 133 -6.61 -2.63 -20.00
N LEU A 134 -6.23 -1.60 -20.76
CA LEU A 134 -6.48 -0.21 -20.39
C LEU A 134 -7.98 0.11 -20.34
N ALA A 135 -8.76 -0.40 -21.30
CA ALA A 135 -10.20 -0.22 -21.32
C ALA A 135 -10.89 -0.88 -20.12
N ILE A 136 -10.50 -2.13 -19.81
CA ILE A 136 -11.01 -2.86 -18.65
C ILE A 136 -10.63 -2.17 -17.34
N ALA A 137 -9.38 -1.72 -17.19
CA ALA A 137 -8.93 -1.02 -15.99
C ALA A 137 -9.69 0.29 -15.76
N ARG A 138 -10.00 1.05 -16.83
CA ARG A 138 -10.84 2.26 -16.74
C ARG A 138 -12.26 1.92 -16.31
N GLN A 139 -12.88 0.90 -16.92
CA GLN A 139 -14.21 0.46 -16.55
C GLN A 139 -14.31 0.06 -15.07
N ILE A 140 -13.36 -0.76 -14.60
CA ILE A 140 -13.29 -1.18 -13.18
C ILE A 140 -13.18 0.05 -12.27
N ARG A 141 -12.38 1.04 -12.64
CA ARG A 141 -12.21 2.27 -11.86
C ARG A 141 -13.51 3.08 -11.79
N ASP A 142 -14.18 3.27 -12.93
CA ASP A 142 -15.45 4.03 -13.01
C ASP A 142 -16.54 3.34 -12.18
N GLU A 143 -16.66 2.03 -12.29
CA GLU A 143 -17.59 1.22 -11.48
C GLU A 143 -17.28 1.32 -9.97
N SER A 144 -16.01 1.24 -9.59
CA SER A 144 -15.58 1.39 -8.18
C SER A 144 -15.94 2.80 -7.64
N GLN A 145 -15.69 3.85 -8.40
CA GLN A 145 -16.04 5.22 -7.99
C GLN A 145 -17.55 5.40 -7.81
N GLN A 146 -18.36 4.86 -8.72
CA GLN A 146 -19.83 4.91 -8.62
C GLN A 146 -20.33 4.12 -7.41
N GLN A 147 -19.78 2.94 -7.15
CA GLN A 147 -20.16 2.15 -5.99
C GLN A 147 -19.78 2.84 -4.67
N ASN A 148 -18.58 3.38 -4.58
CA ASN A 148 -18.09 4.04 -3.37
C ASN A 148 -18.86 5.33 -3.04
N SER A 149 -19.35 6.07 -4.05
CA SER A 149 -20.17 7.27 -3.82
C SER A 149 -21.52 6.99 -3.14
N ASN A 150 -21.98 5.75 -3.17
CA ASN A 150 -23.26 5.31 -2.60
C ASN A 150 -23.11 4.48 -1.31
N LYS A 151 -21.88 4.20 -0.87
CA LYS A 151 -21.63 3.41 0.33
C LYS A 151 -21.54 4.29 1.57
N GLU A 152 -22.01 3.77 2.69
CA GLU A 152 -21.82 4.42 3.98
C GLU A 152 -20.34 4.26 4.43
N ASP A 153 -19.82 5.27 5.10
CA ASP A 153 -18.41 5.36 5.49
C ASP A 153 -17.90 4.16 6.30
N TYR A 154 -18.74 3.55 7.14
CA TYR A 154 -18.36 2.42 7.96
C TYR A 154 -18.15 1.14 7.15
N ILE A 155 -18.84 0.97 6.01
CA ILE A 155 -18.67 -0.20 5.13
C ILE A 155 -17.29 -0.17 4.44
N MET A 156 -16.78 1.03 4.19
CA MET A 156 -15.47 1.26 3.57
C MET A 156 -14.31 1.26 4.57
N ASP A 157 -14.58 1.09 5.87
CA ASP A 157 -13.54 0.97 6.91
C ASP A 157 -13.26 -0.51 7.22
N VAL A 158 -12.20 -0.74 7.98
CA VAL A 158 -11.83 -2.08 8.40
C VAL A 158 -12.81 -2.65 9.42
N ASN A 159 -13.06 -3.94 9.36
CA ASN A 159 -13.75 -4.65 10.43
C ASN A 159 -12.80 -4.86 11.62
N VAL A 160 -13.08 -4.14 12.73
CA VAL A 160 -12.19 -4.11 13.91
C VAL A 160 -12.08 -5.47 14.60
N GLY A 161 -13.17 -6.25 14.62
CA GLY A 161 -13.16 -7.62 15.16
C GLY A 161 -12.25 -8.54 14.35
N PHE A 162 -12.31 -8.44 13.03
CA PHE A 162 -11.42 -9.18 12.13
C PHE A 162 -9.95 -8.77 12.32
N CYS A 163 -9.66 -7.48 12.52
CA CYS A 163 -8.30 -7.03 12.81
C CYS A 163 -7.75 -7.65 14.10
N GLU A 164 -8.57 -7.76 15.16
CA GLU A 164 -8.18 -8.40 16.41
C GLU A 164 -7.91 -9.90 16.23
N GLU A 165 -8.81 -10.61 15.54
CA GLU A 165 -8.67 -12.04 15.24
C GLU A 165 -7.42 -12.31 14.40
N LEU A 166 -7.18 -11.48 13.38
CA LEU A 166 -5.99 -11.56 12.53
C LEU A 166 -4.70 -11.41 13.34
N LEU A 167 -4.62 -10.38 14.19
CA LEU A 167 -3.44 -10.16 15.03
C LEU A 167 -3.19 -11.30 16.02
N LYS A 168 -4.24 -11.86 16.60
CA LYS A 168 -4.14 -13.04 17.49
C LYS A 168 -3.65 -14.26 16.74
N ARG A 169 -4.22 -14.53 15.55
CA ARG A 169 -3.85 -15.67 14.71
C ARG A 169 -2.39 -15.60 14.27
N GLU A 170 -1.94 -14.38 13.92
CA GLU A 170 -0.58 -14.12 13.46
C GLU A 170 0.42 -13.89 14.60
N GLU A 171 -0.01 -13.92 15.86
CA GLU A 171 0.83 -13.67 17.05
C GLU A 171 1.57 -12.32 16.99
N CYS A 172 0.89 -11.28 16.46
CA CYS A 172 1.40 -9.93 16.32
C CYS A 172 0.72 -8.97 17.29
N GLN A 173 1.43 -7.95 17.77
CA GLN A 173 0.88 -6.89 18.62
C GLN A 173 0.49 -5.65 17.82
N THR A 174 1.08 -5.48 16.65
CA THR A 174 0.86 -4.27 15.82
C THR A 174 0.42 -4.66 14.41
N LEU A 175 -0.64 -3.99 13.92
CA LEU A 175 -1.07 -4.04 12.53
C LEU A 175 -0.76 -2.71 11.87
N ILE A 176 -0.06 -2.72 10.74
CA ILE A 176 0.23 -1.52 9.94
C ILE A 176 -0.35 -1.71 8.54
N HIS A 177 -1.24 -0.80 8.15
CA HIS A 177 -1.91 -0.88 6.85
C HIS A 177 -2.22 0.50 6.24
N GLY A 178 -2.56 0.53 4.97
CA GLY A 178 -3.06 1.67 4.21
C GLY A 178 -4.53 1.54 3.85
N HIS A 179 -4.84 1.68 2.58
CA HIS A 179 -6.11 1.46 1.89
C HIS A 179 -7.26 2.40 2.30
N THR A 180 -7.59 2.48 3.57
CA THR A 180 -8.78 3.24 4.04
C THR A 180 -8.56 4.75 4.10
N HIS A 181 -7.32 5.22 3.96
CA HIS A 181 -6.96 6.65 3.96
C HIS A 181 -7.41 7.44 5.21
N ARG A 182 -7.45 6.77 6.38
CA ARG A 182 -7.85 7.37 7.68
C ARG A 182 -6.68 7.36 8.65
N PRO A 183 -5.65 8.21 8.43
CA PRO A 183 -4.38 8.13 9.15
C PRO A 183 -4.58 8.28 10.66
N SER A 184 -4.21 7.26 11.41
CA SER A 184 -4.34 7.22 12.86
C SER A 184 -3.51 6.10 13.48
N ILE A 185 -3.17 6.24 14.77
CA ILE A 185 -2.65 5.17 15.61
C ILE A 185 -3.72 4.84 16.66
N HIS A 186 -4.31 3.66 16.53
CA HIS A 186 -5.28 3.12 17.47
C HIS A 186 -4.55 2.21 18.47
N THR A 187 -4.49 2.60 19.74
CA THR A 187 -3.80 1.85 20.82
C THR A 187 -4.71 0.87 21.55
N ASN A 188 -5.95 0.76 21.13
CA ASN A 188 -6.94 -0.19 21.63
C ASN A 188 -7.69 -0.75 20.44
N ILE A 189 -7.66 -2.07 20.25
CA ILE A 189 -8.41 -2.73 19.19
C ILE A 189 -9.47 -3.61 19.86
N ASN A 190 -10.74 -3.29 19.63
CA ASN A 190 -11.88 -4.04 20.14
C ASN A 190 -11.84 -4.26 21.67
N GLY A 191 -11.39 -3.21 22.44
CA GLY A 191 -11.25 -3.31 23.88
C GLY A 191 -9.94 -3.96 24.37
N ASN A 192 -9.03 -4.32 23.47
CA ASN A 192 -7.73 -4.90 23.82
C ASN A 192 -6.62 -3.85 23.74
N ASP A 193 -6.16 -3.36 24.90
CA ASP A 193 -5.11 -2.34 25.02
C ASP A 193 -3.70 -2.84 24.67
N SER A 194 -3.50 -4.16 24.52
CA SER A 194 -2.21 -4.72 24.11
C SER A 194 -1.97 -4.68 22.60
N LEU A 195 -3.02 -4.38 21.83
CA LEU A 195 -2.98 -4.36 20.37
C LEU A 195 -2.99 -2.93 19.85
N THR A 196 -2.19 -2.70 18.80
CA THR A 196 -2.07 -1.41 18.12
C THR A 196 -2.39 -1.58 16.62
N ARG A 197 -3.18 -0.66 16.07
CA ARG A 197 -3.39 -0.57 14.62
C ARG A 197 -2.96 0.80 14.12
N VAL A 198 -2.07 0.81 13.14
CA VAL A 198 -1.62 2.02 12.46
C VAL A 198 -2.20 2.05 11.06
N VAL A 199 -2.91 3.12 10.76
CA VAL A 199 -3.45 3.38 9.42
C VAL A 199 -2.63 4.47 8.76
N LEU A 200 -2.07 4.19 7.59
CA LEU A 200 -1.40 5.19 6.77
C LEU A 200 -2.44 6.04 6.03
N GLY A 201 -2.10 7.31 5.78
CA GLY A 201 -2.92 8.20 4.97
C GLY A 201 -2.64 8.08 3.48
N ASP A 202 -3.52 8.68 2.68
CA ASP A 202 -3.35 8.83 1.24
C ASP A 202 -2.20 9.79 0.90
N TRP A 203 -1.76 9.68 -0.34
CA TRP A 203 -0.78 10.58 -0.90
C TRP A 203 -1.39 11.39 -2.04
N SER A 204 -1.28 12.71 -1.93
CA SER A 204 -1.78 13.69 -2.92
C SER A 204 -0.72 14.77 -3.16
N SER A 205 -0.98 16.00 -2.75
CA SER A 205 0.04 17.06 -2.64
C SER A 205 0.95 16.87 -1.42
N SER A 206 0.47 16.15 -0.42
CA SER A 206 1.16 15.72 0.79
C SER A 206 1.19 14.20 0.88
N GLY A 207 1.89 13.65 1.86
CA GLY A 207 1.90 12.22 2.13
C GLY A 207 2.01 11.90 3.62
N TYR A 208 1.75 10.64 3.96
CA TYR A 208 1.90 10.11 5.31
C TYR A 208 2.92 8.98 5.31
N TYR A 209 3.70 8.90 6.38
CA TYR A 209 4.60 7.78 6.64
C TYR A 209 4.66 7.45 8.13
N LEU A 210 4.94 6.21 8.44
CA LEU A 210 5.25 5.75 9.78
C LEU A 210 6.77 5.61 9.90
N LEU A 211 7.37 6.34 10.84
CA LEU A 211 8.77 6.15 11.24
C LEU A 211 8.82 5.27 12.47
N SER A 212 9.59 4.17 12.38
CA SER A 212 9.84 3.26 13.50
C SER A 212 11.33 3.04 13.68
N ASN A 213 11.85 3.37 14.85
CA ASN A 213 13.21 3.09 15.27
C ASN A 213 13.29 2.89 16.79
N LYS A 214 14.51 2.73 17.35
CA LYS A 214 14.70 2.50 18.79
C LYS A 214 14.20 3.65 19.69
N LYS A 215 14.00 4.85 19.14
CA LYS A 215 13.61 6.06 19.89
C LYS A 215 12.20 6.51 19.56
N GLU A 216 11.72 6.25 18.36
CA GLU A 216 10.55 6.89 17.78
C GLU A 216 9.64 5.87 17.08
N PHE A 217 8.33 6.10 17.22
CA PHE A 217 7.28 5.41 16.49
C PHE A 217 6.19 6.43 16.19
N THR A 218 6.31 7.09 15.07
CA THR A 218 5.53 8.30 14.78
C THR A 218 4.91 8.23 13.39
N LEU A 219 3.59 8.38 13.33
CA LEU A 219 2.87 8.61 12.09
C LEU A 219 2.95 10.11 11.77
N SER A 220 3.61 10.44 10.67
CA SER A 220 3.88 11.81 10.27
C SER A 220 3.24 12.15 8.93
N LYS A 221 2.72 13.37 8.84
CA LYS A 221 2.36 14.01 7.57
C LYS A 221 3.51 14.88 7.09
N PHE A 222 3.74 14.94 5.79
CA PHE A 222 4.69 15.87 5.18
C PHE A 222 4.09 16.53 3.95
N GLU A 223 4.61 17.70 3.61
CA GLU A 223 4.26 18.43 2.39
C GLU A 223 5.58 18.87 1.72
N PRO A 224 5.78 18.57 0.42
CA PRO A 224 6.92 19.13 -0.30
C PRO A 224 6.83 20.67 -0.32
N PRO A 225 7.96 21.39 -0.19
CA PRO A 225 7.98 22.82 -0.37
C PRO A 225 7.36 23.25 -1.70
N GLU A 226 6.72 24.43 -1.76
CA GLU A 226 6.02 24.89 -2.98
C GLU A 226 6.92 24.96 -4.21
N ASP A 227 8.18 25.30 -3.99
CA ASP A 227 9.24 25.44 -5.01
C ASP A 227 9.93 24.12 -5.38
N TYR A 228 9.56 23.00 -4.76
CA TYR A 228 10.08 21.67 -5.15
C TYR A 228 9.52 21.24 -6.50
N ALA A 229 10.39 21.09 -7.49
CA ALA A 229 10.05 20.76 -8.89
C ALA A 229 9.79 19.26 -9.12
#